data_74ce61add8b1cc798dd2943905ff5cb2
#
_entry.id   74ce61add8b1cc798dd2943905ff5cb2
#
_cell.length_a   1.000
_cell.length_b   1.000
_cell.length_c   1.000
_cell.angle_alpha   90.00
_cell.angle_beta   90.00
_cell.angle_gamma   90.00
#
_symmetry.space_group_name_H-M   'P 1'
#
loop_
_entity.id
_entity.type
_entity.pdbx_description
1 polymer ?
#
loop_
_entity_poly.entity_id
_entity_poly.type
_entity_poly.pdbx_seq_one_letter_code
_entity_poly.pdbx_strand_id
1 'polypeptide(L)'
;MLKCSLLTNQYATTYPFCLRMDSKREKDQDTDFTKITAVLLKSRTGEFDLESILFLKLRGLGICDLGCIGECTNLERLDLSGNNITKLVPLSSLRLLIVLNVSANRISNLEAISNCDSLQSLNVAGNLISSIENLHCLQSLRKLENIRLKDNTYNFSNPVCKNTSYRSTLLEMFPNIKVLDGERVVGRGSDLYQLCKDIDDTIKAGLFKNGQLPELPEQWVEDGFWEIKRSNNAIIEEAYKQFNDVLHECRLLNNRAAHIISQTERSLSLKNQPKQYAV
;
A
#
# COMPACT_ATOMS: atom_id res chain seq x y z
N MET A 1 50.17 -21.13 7.66
CA MET A 1 50.26 -19.70 7.31
C MET A 1 49.40 -19.46 6.13
N LEU A 2 48.25 -18.84 6.34
CA LEU A 2 47.61 -17.91 5.40
C LEU A 2 46.30 -17.50 6.01
N LYS A 3 46.29 -16.29 6.44
CA LYS A 3 45.13 -15.55 6.92
C LYS A 3 44.16 -15.36 5.77
N CYS A 4 42.92 -15.78 5.90
CA CYS A 4 41.83 -15.32 5.08
C CYS A 4 40.95 -14.47 5.97
N SER A 5 41.03 -13.20 5.73
CA SER A 5 40.38 -12.11 6.44
C SER A 5 38.89 -12.08 6.17
N LEU A 6 38.17 -11.98 7.24
CA LEU A 6 36.80 -11.56 7.42
C LEU A 6 36.44 -10.35 6.53
N LEU A 7 35.56 -10.55 5.58
CA LEU A 7 34.70 -9.51 5.03
C LEU A 7 33.34 -9.69 5.65
N THR A 8 33.18 -9.01 6.76
CA THR A 8 31.92 -8.86 7.48
C THR A 8 30.88 -8.17 6.63
N ASN A 9 29.83 -8.86 6.51
CA ASN A 9 28.54 -8.56 5.91
C ASN A 9 27.92 -7.31 6.58
N GLN A 10 28.04 -6.13 5.97
CA GLN A 10 27.50 -4.84 6.49
C GLN A 10 26.09 -4.52 5.97
N TYR A 11 25.31 -5.52 5.54
CA TYR A 11 23.94 -5.31 5.03
C TYR A 11 22.84 -6.00 5.84
N ALA A 12 23.10 -6.38 7.10
CA ALA A 12 22.15 -7.11 7.93
C ALA A 12 21.40 -6.28 8.99
N THR A 13 21.38 -4.94 8.87
CA THR A 13 20.71 -4.12 9.89
C THR A 13 19.86 -3.03 9.25
N THR A 14 18.72 -3.35 8.68
CA THR A 14 17.62 -2.37 8.49
C THR A 14 16.27 -3.02 8.14
N TYR A 15 15.83 -4.04 8.86
CA TYR A 15 14.43 -4.47 8.83
C TYR A 15 13.92 -4.75 10.24
N PRO A 16 13.56 -3.71 11.04
CA PRO A 16 13.02 -3.95 12.38
C PRO A 16 11.53 -4.31 12.42
N PHE A 17 10.87 -4.56 11.29
CA PHE A 17 9.41 -4.78 11.27
C PHE A 17 8.95 -6.19 10.92
N CYS A 18 9.86 -7.14 10.71
CA CYS A 18 9.49 -8.54 10.42
C CYS A 18 9.58 -9.50 11.61
N LEU A 19 9.97 -9.03 12.80
CA LEU A 19 10.15 -9.91 13.97
C LEU A 19 9.42 -9.36 15.20
N ARG A 20 8.10 -9.28 15.15
CA ARG A 20 7.24 -9.30 16.35
C ARG A 20 5.83 -9.74 15.96
N MET A 21 5.67 -11.00 15.75
CA MET A 21 4.38 -11.67 16.02
C MET A 21 4.69 -12.86 16.92
N ASP A 22 4.12 -12.78 18.10
CA ASP A 22 4.30 -13.64 19.23
C ASP A 22 4.24 -15.13 18.89
N SER A 23 5.27 -15.81 19.37
CA SER A 23 5.35 -17.24 19.54
C SER A 23 4.30 -17.71 20.57
N LYS A 24 3.07 -17.95 20.12
CA LYS A 24 2.09 -18.84 20.74
C LYS A 24 0.93 -19.04 19.77
N ARG A 25 1.15 -19.87 18.75
CA ARG A 25 0.10 -20.65 18.12
C ARG A 25 0.63 -22.05 17.87
N GLU A 26 -0.15 -22.97 18.32
CA GLU A 26 0.00 -24.40 18.30
C GLU A 26 0.47 -24.93 16.94
N LYS A 27 1.42 -25.86 17.01
CA LYS A 27 1.84 -26.73 15.91
C LYS A 27 0.63 -27.55 15.47
N ASP A 28 -0.09 -27.07 14.48
CA ASP A 28 -0.92 -27.92 13.65
C ASP A 28 -1.07 -27.30 12.27
N GLN A 29 -0.64 -28.08 11.28
CA GLN A 29 -0.68 -27.86 9.84
C GLN A 29 0.30 -26.78 9.33
N ASP A 30 1.47 -27.28 8.93
CA ASP A 30 2.37 -26.70 7.94
C ASP A 30 1.58 -26.58 6.60
N THR A 31 0.65 -25.61 6.53
CA THR A 31 0.06 -25.22 5.27
C THR A 31 1.14 -24.45 4.54
N ASP A 32 1.65 -25.05 3.51
CA ASP A 32 2.63 -24.53 2.57
C ASP A 32 2.08 -23.26 1.89
N PHE A 33 2.11 -22.11 2.58
CA PHE A 33 1.67 -20.80 2.08
C PHE A 33 2.55 -20.27 0.95
N THR A 34 3.47 -21.07 0.48
CA THR A 34 4.38 -20.71 -0.61
C THR A 34 3.68 -20.66 -1.97
N LYS A 35 2.54 -21.37 -2.14
CA LYS A 35 1.78 -21.47 -3.38
C LYS A 35 0.32 -21.06 -3.20
N ILE A 36 -0.20 -20.27 -4.15
CA ILE A 36 -1.62 -19.93 -4.22
C ILE A 36 -2.42 -21.14 -4.73
N THR A 37 -3.39 -21.58 -3.93
CA THR A 37 -4.32 -22.67 -4.27
C THR A 37 -5.76 -22.15 -4.33
N ALA A 38 -6.63 -22.84 -5.05
CA ALA A 38 -8.06 -22.51 -5.12
C ALA A 38 -8.72 -22.50 -3.73
N VAL A 39 -8.30 -23.41 -2.84
CA VAL A 39 -8.79 -23.47 -1.45
C VAL A 39 -8.41 -22.21 -0.69
N LEU A 40 -7.17 -21.73 -0.82
CA LEU A 40 -6.72 -20.48 -0.20
C LEU A 40 -7.53 -19.29 -0.71
N LEU A 41 -7.74 -19.18 -2.02
CA LEU A 41 -8.50 -18.11 -2.63
C LEU A 41 -9.95 -18.07 -2.13
N LYS A 42 -10.64 -19.21 -2.21
CA LYS A 42 -12.03 -19.37 -1.75
C LYS A 42 -12.17 -19.08 -0.24
N SER A 43 -11.24 -19.56 0.58
CA SER A 43 -11.27 -19.32 2.02
C SER A 43 -11.04 -17.85 2.41
N ARG A 44 -10.27 -17.11 1.60
CA ARG A 44 -9.96 -15.69 1.85
C ARG A 44 -11.03 -14.73 1.36
N THR A 45 -11.72 -15.09 0.30
CA THR A 45 -12.75 -14.24 -0.32
C THR A 45 -14.16 -14.62 0.10
N GLY A 46 -14.38 -15.88 0.47
CA GLY A 46 -15.73 -16.42 0.72
C GLY A 46 -16.48 -16.78 -0.57
N GLU A 47 -15.83 -16.64 -1.74
CA GLU A 47 -16.44 -16.94 -3.03
C GLU A 47 -16.36 -18.42 -3.35
N PHE A 48 -17.39 -18.95 -4.01
CA PHE A 48 -17.44 -20.34 -4.45
C PHE A 48 -16.66 -20.57 -5.73
N ASP A 49 -16.69 -19.59 -6.64
CA ASP A 49 -16.04 -19.65 -7.94
C ASP A 49 -14.91 -18.64 -8.03
N LEU A 50 -13.78 -19.04 -8.63
CA LEU A 50 -12.62 -18.17 -8.77
C LEU A 50 -12.90 -16.98 -9.69
N GLU A 51 -13.76 -17.14 -10.69
CA GLU A 51 -14.17 -16.09 -11.59
C GLU A 51 -15.03 -15.00 -10.92
N SER A 52 -15.67 -15.31 -9.79
CA SER A 52 -16.45 -14.32 -9.01
C SER A 52 -15.57 -13.36 -8.20
N ILE A 53 -14.27 -13.65 -8.09
CA ILE A 53 -13.35 -12.85 -7.28
C ILE A 53 -12.95 -11.59 -8.05
N LEU A 54 -13.38 -10.41 -7.54
CA LEU A 54 -13.04 -9.09 -8.09
C LEU A 54 -11.89 -8.43 -7.35
N PHE A 55 -11.77 -8.70 -6.04
CA PHE A 55 -10.76 -8.09 -5.15
C PHE A 55 -10.03 -9.16 -4.36
N LEU A 56 -8.71 -9.11 -4.39
CA LEU A 56 -7.90 -10.10 -3.68
C LEU A 56 -6.73 -9.42 -2.97
N LYS A 57 -6.60 -9.70 -1.67
CA LYS A 57 -5.52 -9.19 -0.84
C LYS A 57 -4.80 -10.34 -0.15
N LEU A 58 -3.57 -10.60 -0.58
CA LEU A 58 -2.69 -11.67 -0.10
C LEU A 58 -1.33 -11.12 0.35
N ARG A 59 -1.37 -10.07 1.14
CA ARG A 59 -0.17 -9.36 1.59
C ARG A 59 0.58 -10.13 2.68
N GLY A 60 1.92 -10.24 2.55
CA GLY A 60 2.79 -10.71 3.63
C GLY A 60 2.61 -12.19 4.01
N LEU A 61 2.20 -13.03 3.07
CA LEU A 61 1.95 -14.47 3.31
C LEU A 61 3.13 -15.38 2.94
N GLY A 62 4.27 -14.80 2.52
CA GLY A 62 5.44 -15.58 2.10
C GLY A 62 5.26 -16.28 0.75
N ILE A 63 4.27 -15.89 -0.05
CA ILE A 63 3.96 -16.50 -1.34
C ILE A 63 5.12 -16.36 -2.31
N CYS A 64 5.50 -17.47 -2.95
CA CYS A 64 6.51 -17.49 -4.02
C CYS A 64 5.94 -18.00 -5.36
N ASP A 65 4.86 -18.79 -5.35
CA ASP A 65 4.18 -19.32 -6.53
C ASP A 65 2.74 -18.81 -6.60
N LEU A 66 2.41 -18.14 -7.68
CA LEU A 66 1.07 -17.57 -7.92
C LEU A 66 0.00 -18.63 -8.25
N GLY A 67 0.40 -19.87 -8.51
CA GLY A 67 -0.49 -21.02 -8.68
C GLY A 67 -1.66 -20.76 -9.64
N CYS A 68 -2.87 -20.95 -9.15
CA CYS A 68 -4.11 -20.85 -9.94
C CYS A 68 -4.70 -19.42 -9.99
N ILE A 69 -4.00 -18.39 -9.59
CA ILE A 69 -4.54 -16.99 -9.57
C ILE A 69 -5.03 -16.54 -10.96
N GLY A 70 -4.44 -17.08 -12.03
CA GLY A 70 -4.84 -16.79 -13.40
C GLY A 70 -6.25 -17.25 -13.77
N GLU A 71 -6.88 -18.12 -12.95
CA GLU A 71 -8.26 -18.56 -13.11
C GLU A 71 -9.27 -17.49 -12.61
N CYS A 72 -8.81 -16.49 -11.83
CA CYS A 72 -9.63 -15.38 -11.39
C CYS A 72 -9.77 -14.32 -12.51
N THR A 73 -10.37 -14.69 -13.64
CA THR A 73 -10.37 -13.90 -14.88
C THR A 73 -11.03 -12.52 -14.75
N ASN A 74 -11.97 -12.35 -13.81
CA ASN A 74 -12.66 -11.08 -13.54
C ASN A 74 -11.99 -10.23 -12.46
N LEU A 75 -10.79 -10.61 -12.01
CA LEU A 75 -10.08 -9.89 -10.95
C LEU A 75 -9.70 -8.49 -11.41
N GLU A 76 -10.18 -7.48 -10.67
CA GLU A 76 -9.94 -6.06 -10.92
C GLU A 76 -8.81 -5.51 -10.05
N ARG A 77 -8.70 -5.95 -8.80
CA ARG A 77 -7.70 -5.43 -7.87
C ARG A 77 -6.98 -6.55 -7.13
N LEU A 78 -5.65 -6.50 -7.18
CA LEU A 78 -4.77 -7.50 -6.60
C LEU A 78 -3.66 -6.86 -5.77
N ASP A 79 -3.59 -7.24 -4.49
CA ASP A 79 -2.49 -6.87 -3.60
C ASP A 79 -1.72 -8.12 -3.15
N LEU A 80 -0.50 -8.25 -3.67
CA LEU A 80 0.46 -9.30 -3.37
C LEU A 80 1.71 -8.74 -2.66
N SER A 81 1.62 -7.56 -2.07
CA SER A 81 2.78 -6.89 -1.48
C SER A 81 3.41 -7.67 -0.33
N GLY A 82 4.73 -7.56 -0.17
CA GLY A 82 5.46 -8.18 0.94
C GLY A 82 5.55 -9.70 0.86
N ASN A 83 5.64 -10.28 -0.34
CA ASN A 83 5.81 -11.71 -0.56
C ASN A 83 7.20 -12.05 -1.14
N ASN A 84 7.38 -13.28 -1.60
CA ASN A 84 8.65 -13.76 -2.18
C ASN A 84 8.53 -14.07 -3.69
N ILE A 85 7.63 -13.36 -4.39
CA ILE A 85 7.29 -13.62 -5.78
C ILE A 85 8.45 -13.20 -6.69
N THR A 86 8.81 -14.09 -7.62
CA THR A 86 9.83 -13.84 -8.63
C THR A 86 9.26 -13.79 -10.06
N LYS A 87 8.18 -14.52 -10.31
CA LYS A 87 7.56 -14.68 -11.63
C LYS A 87 6.10 -14.30 -11.61
N LEU A 88 5.64 -13.55 -12.62
CA LEU A 88 4.27 -13.06 -12.75
C LEU A 88 3.46 -13.79 -13.83
N VAL A 89 3.98 -14.89 -14.39
CA VAL A 89 3.38 -15.60 -15.53
C VAL A 89 1.87 -15.87 -15.38
N PRO A 90 1.35 -16.32 -14.22
CA PRO A 90 -0.08 -16.55 -14.05
C PRO A 90 -0.94 -15.29 -14.16
N LEU A 91 -0.38 -14.09 -14.05
CA LEU A 91 -1.14 -12.84 -14.20
C LEU A 91 -1.44 -12.47 -15.65
N SER A 92 -0.82 -13.13 -16.62
CA SER A 92 -0.99 -12.82 -18.05
C SER A 92 -2.42 -13.03 -18.58
N SER A 93 -3.23 -13.82 -17.90
CA SER A 93 -4.65 -14.04 -18.22
C SER A 93 -5.60 -12.98 -17.64
N LEU A 94 -5.13 -12.14 -16.70
CA LEU A 94 -5.97 -11.18 -15.96
C LEU A 94 -6.15 -9.86 -16.73
N ARG A 95 -6.87 -9.90 -17.83
CA ARG A 95 -7.08 -8.73 -18.72
C ARG A 95 -7.89 -7.60 -18.08
N LEU A 96 -8.75 -7.92 -17.12
CA LEU A 96 -9.62 -6.95 -16.43
C LEU A 96 -8.93 -6.30 -15.22
N LEU A 97 -7.68 -6.67 -14.91
CA LEU A 97 -6.95 -6.14 -13.78
C LEU A 97 -6.70 -4.64 -13.93
N ILE A 98 -7.20 -3.84 -12.99
CA ILE A 98 -7.11 -2.37 -12.95
C ILE A 98 -5.99 -1.91 -12.02
N VAL A 99 -5.86 -2.54 -10.86
CA VAL A 99 -4.87 -2.19 -9.84
C VAL A 99 -4.05 -3.40 -9.45
N LEU A 100 -2.74 -3.31 -9.61
CA LEU A 100 -1.78 -4.34 -9.19
C LEU A 100 -0.77 -3.76 -8.20
N ASN A 101 -0.71 -4.33 -7.01
CA ASN A 101 0.33 -4.04 -6.04
C ASN A 101 1.17 -5.30 -5.77
N VAL A 102 2.39 -5.30 -6.26
CA VAL A 102 3.41 -6.34 -6.04
C VAL A 102 4.65 -5.76 -5.36
N SER A 103 4.50 -4.69 -4.59
CA SER A 103 5.62 -4.07 -3.90
C SER A 103 6.27 -5.01 -2.88
N ALA A 104 7.56 -4.79 -2.59
CA ALA A 104 8.34 -5.60 -1.67
C ALA A 104 8.30 -7.11 -2.03
N ASN A 105 8.66 -7.43 -3.25
CA ASN A 105 8.83 -8.78 -3.79
C ASN A 105 10.24 -8.95 -4.40
N ARG A 106 10.44 -9.98 -5.22
CA ARG A 106 11.73 -10.28 -5.87
C ARG A 106 11.60 -10.32 -7.39
N ILE A 107 10.75 -9.47 -7.95
CA ILE A 107 10.42 -9.44 -9.37
C ILE A 107 11.50 -8.66 -10.14
N SER A 108 12.01 -9.25 -11.21
CA SER A 108 12.96 -8.61 -12.13
C SER A 108 12.41 -8.39 -13.54
N ASN A 109 11.34 -9.13 -13.91
CA ASN A 109 10.73 -9.07 -15.24
C ASN A 109 9.21 -8.85 -15.11
N LEU A 110 8.69 -7.90 -15.90
CA LEU A 110 7.28 -7.49 -15.91
C LEU A 110 6.54 -7.92 -17.20
N GLU A 111 7.19 -8.69 -18.09
CA GLU A 111 6.64 -9.04 -19.39
C GLU A 111 5.26 -9.72 -19.29
N ALA A 112 5.05 -10.54 -18.27
CA ALA A 112 3.80 -11.26 -18.07
C ALA A 112 2.57 -10.35 -17.87
N ILE A 113 2.74 -9.11 -17.39
CA ILE A 113 1.64 -8.17 -17.18
C ILE A 113 1.36 -7.28 -18.39
N SER A 114 2.12 -7.41 -19.49
CA SER A 114 1.89 -6.67 -20.73
C SER A 114 0.51 -6.94 -21.36
N ASN A 115 -0.14 -8.05 -21.00
CA ASN A 115 -1.47 -8.44 -21.46
C ASN A 115 -2.61 -7.94 -20.55
N CYS A 116 -2.29 -7.25 -19.45
CA CYS A 116 -3.31 -6.69 -18.55
C CYS A 116 -3.85 -5.36 -19.10
N ASP A 117 -4.62 -5.41 -20.21
CA ASP A 117 -5.05 -4.24 -20.99
C ASP A 117 -5.83 -3.18 -20.20
N SER A 118 -6.40 -3.55 -19.06
CA SER A 118 -7.18 -2.66 -18.21
C SER A 118 -6.36 -2.02 -17.09
N LEU A 119 -5.06 -2.34 -16.98
CA LEU A 119 -4.22 -1.90 -15.88
C LEU A 119 -4.04 -0.36 -15.90
N GLN A 120 -4.43 0.27 -14.80
CA GLN A 120 -4.34 1.73 -14.59
C GLN A 120 -3.30 2.08 -13.54
N SER A 121 -3.13 1.24 -12.51
CA SER A 121 -2.23 1.50 -11.40
C SER A 121 -1.34 0.30 -11.11
N LEU A 122 -0.03 0.51 -11.15
CA LEU A 122 0.99 -0.50 -10.91
C LEU A 122 1.95 -0.04 -9.80
N ASN A 123 2.02 -0.81 -8.71
CA ASN A 123 3.03 -0.61 -7.68
C ASN A 123 4.01 -1.80 -7.66
N VAL A 124 5.24 -1.54 -8.07
CA VAL A 124 6.35 -2.50 -8.07
C VAL A 124 7.53 -2.03 -7.22
N ALA A 125 7.33 -1.08 -6.30
CA ALA A 125 8.38 -0.57 -5.44
C ALA A 125 9.03 -1.69 -4.59
N GLY A 126 10.36 -1.61 -4.39
CA GLY A 126 11.07 -2.62 -3.61
C GLY A 126 11.17 -3.99 -4.28
N ASN A 127 11.36 -4.01 -5.58
CA ASN A 127 11.65 -5.21 -6.38
C ASN A 127 13.07 -5.19 -6.94
N LEU A 128 13.37 -6.06 -7.88
CA LEU A 128 14.70 -6.26 -8.46
C LEU A 128 14.79 -5.77 -9.91
N ILE A 129 13.99 -4.80 -10.31
CA ILE A 129 14.01 -4.23 -11.66
C ILE A 129 15.29 -3.41 -11.80
N SER A 130 16.20 -3.85 -12.67
CA SER A 130 17.55 -3.30 -12.75
C SER A 130 17.74 -2.30 -13.88
N SER A 131 16.93 -2.39 -14.94
CA SER A 131 17.09 -1.55 -16.13
C SER A 131 15.77 -1.02 -16.65
N ILE A 132 15.86 0.05 -17.45
CA ILE A 132 14.69 0.68 -18.10
C ILE A 132 14.10 -0.23 -19.18
N GLU A 133 14.94 -1.02 -19.83
CA GLU A 133 14.52 -1.99 -20.85
C GLU A 133 13.47 -2.96 -20.33
N ASN A 134 13.57 -3.34 -19.03
CA ASN A 134 12.62 -4.22 -18.38
C ASN A 134 11.21 -3.59 -18.22
N LEU A 135 11.09 -2.29 -18.48
CA LEU A 135 9.83 -1.54 -18.41
C LEU A 135 9.20 -1.32 -19.80
N HIS A 136 9.92 -1.61 -20.90
CA HIS A 136 9.38 -1.44 -22.27
C HIS A 136 8.11 -2.25 -22.52
N CYS A 137 7.99 -3.44 -21.89
CA CYS A 137 6.80 -4.26 -22.01
C CYS A 137 5.52 -3.57 -21.52
N LEU A 138 5.63 -2.58 -20.63
CA LEU A 138 4.49 -1.82 -20.12
C LEU A 138 3.97 -0.76 -21.11
N GLN A 139 4.68 -0.46 -22.20
CA GLN A 139 4.23 0.52 -23.20
C GLN A 139 2.97 0.07 -23.95
N SER A 140 2.69 -1.25 -23.96
CA SER A 140 1.42 -1.79 -24.49
C SER A 140 0.20 -1.37 -23.69
N LEU A 141 0.38 -1.03 -22.40
CA LEU A 141 -0.69 -0.73 -21.43
C LEU A 141 -1.17 0.72 -21.57
N ARG A 142 -2.06 0.97 -22.53
CA ARG A 142 -2.54 2.32 -22.88
C ARG A 142 -3.31 3.04 -21.76
N LYS A 143 -3.87 2.28 -20.80
CA LYS A 143 -4.64 2.80 -19.67
C LYS A 143 -3.79 3.04 -18.43
N LEU A 144 -2.49 2.75 -18.47
CA LEU A 144 -1.60 2.89 -17.34
C LEU A 144 -1.36 4.38 -17.02
N GLU A 145 -1.83 4.81 -15.86
CA GLU A 145 -1.76 6.20 -15.39
C GLU A 145 -0.86 6.38 -14.19
N ASN A 146 -0.71 5.32 -13.36
CA ASN A 146 0.05 5.38 -12.13
C ASN A 146 1.10 4.27 -12.11
N ILE A 147 2.38 4.65 -12.00
CA ILE A 147 3.49 3.71 -11.80
C ILE A 147 4.24 4.10 -10.53
N ARG A 148 4.53 3.11 -9.69
CA ARG A 148 5.38 3.29 -8.53
C ARG A 148 6.53 2.28 -8.55
N LEU A 149 7.75 2.77 -8.77
CA LEU A 149 9.01 2.02 -8.74
C LEU A 149 9.78 2.26 -7.44
N LYS A 150 9.52 3.39 -6.80
CA LYS A 150 10.12 3.81 -5.55
C LYS A 150 9.04 4.29 -4.58
N ASP A 151 9.17 3.94 -3.31
CA ASP A 151 8.33 4.43 -2.22
C ASP A 151 9.21 5.02 -1.13
N ASN A 152 9.17 6.34 -0.98
CA ASN A 152 9.98 7.05 0.00
C ASN A 152 9.48 6.84 1.43
N THR A 153 8.19 6.53 1.62
CA THR A 153 7.59 6.31 2.94
C THR A 153 8.12 5.04 3.61
N TYR A 154 8.24 3.96 2.83
CA TYR A 154 8.72 2.67 3.30
C TYR A 154 10.17 2.39 2.90
N ASN A 155 10.83 3.34 2.26
CA ASN A 155 12.19 3.20 1.72
C ASN A 155 12.35 2.00 0.76
N PHE A 156 11.30 1.69 0.00
CA PHE A 156 11.33 0.67 -1.03
C PHE A 156 11.82 1.28 -2.34
N SER A 157 12.78 0.64 -2.99
CA SER A 157 13.34 1.12 -4.25
C SER A 157 13.75 -0.05 -5.14
N ASN A 158 13.67 0.16 -6.44
CA ASN A 158 14.25 -0.75 -7.42
C ASN A 158 15.69 -0.31 -7.79
N PRO A 159 16.57 -1.22 -8.24
CA PRO A 159 17.90 -0.85 -8.70
C PRO A 159 17.90 0.21 -9.82
N VAL A 160 16.92 0.19 -10.73
CA VAL A 160 16.76 1.18 -11.82
C VAL A 160 16.62 2.60 -11.31
N CYS A 161 16.04 2.81 -10.12
CA CYS A 161 15.85 4.14 -9.51
C CYS A 161 17.14 4.80 -9.05
N LYS A 162 18.29 4.09 -9.06
CA LYS A 162 19.61 4.66 -8.75
C LYS A 162 20.13 5.54 -9.89
N ASN A 163 19.63 5.33 -11.11
CA ASN A 163 19.96 6.19 -12.23
C ASN A 163 19.24 7.54 -12.07
N THR A 164 20.00 8.64 -12.12
CA THR A 164 19.46 10.00 -11.96
C THR A 164 18.48 10.39 -13.06
N SER A 165 18.63 9.82 -14.25
CA SER A 165 17.78 10.09 -15.42
C SER A 165 16.56 9.17 -15.53
N TYR A 166 16.37 8.20 -14.59
CA TYR A 166 15.29 7.22 -14.74
C TYR A 166 13.92 7.88 -14.84
N ARG A 167 13.69 8.97 -14.09
CA ARG A 167 12.42 9.70 -14.07
C ARG A 167 12.11 10.36 -15.41
N SER A 168 13.06 11.10 -15.98
CA SER A 168 12.88 11.75 -17.30
C SER A 168 12.64 10.72 -18.38
N THR A 169 13.44 9.64 -18.40
CA THR A 169 13.28 8.56 -19.40
C THR A 169 11.92 7.87 -19.28
N LEU A 170 11.42 7.65 -18.06
CA LEU A 170 10.08 7.07 -17.87
C LEU A 170 8.97 7.99 -18.36
N LEU A 171 9.08 9.29 -18.13
CA LEU A 171 8.09 10.26 -18.62
C LEU A 171 8.07 10.38 -20.13
N GLU A 172 9.21 10.25 -20.77
CA GLU A 172 9.31 10.16 -22.24
C GLU A 172 8.70 8.85 -22.77
N MET A 173 8.91 7.74 -22.05
CA MET A 173 8.42 6.41 -22.42
C MET A 173 6.91 6.27 -22.24
N PHE A 174 6.35 6.92 -21.22
CA PHE A 174 4.95 6.83 -20.83
C PHE A 174 4.27 8.20 -20.78
N PRO A 175 3.88 8.78 -21.89
CA PRO A 175 3.31 10.13 -21.95
C PRO A 175 1.95 10.26 -21.24
N ASN A 176 1.24 9.15 -21.01
CA ASN A 176 -0.06 9.12 -20.35
C ASN A 176 0.02 9.00 -18.83
N ILE A 177 1.22 8.90 -18.26
CA ILE A 177 1.38 8.77 -16.80
C ILE A 177 0.99 10.07 -16.10
N LYS A 178 0.09 9.94 -15.15
CA LYS A 178 -0.38 11.05 -14.28
C LYS A 178 0.37 11.10 -12.95
N VAL A 179 0.76 9.93 -12.42
CA VAL A 179 1.46 9.81 -11.15
C VAL A 179 2.65 8.87 -11.28
N LEU A 180 3.83 9.35 -10.95
CA LEU A 180 5.07 8.57 -10.90
C LEU A 180 5.65 8.63 -9.48
N ASP A 181 5.85 7.47 -8.86
CA ASP A 181 6.41 7.33 -7.49
C ASP A 181 5.64 8.11 -6.41
N GLY A 182 4.32 8.31 -6.62
CA GLY A 182 3.46 9.05 -5.73
C GLY A 182 3.41 10.56 -5.97
N GLU A 183 4.20 11.07 -6.92
CA GLU A 183 4.20 12.47 -7.33
C GLU A 183 3.40 12.65 -8.62
N ARG A 184 2.58 13.69 -8.66
CA ARG A 184 1.86 14.05 -9.89
C ARG A 184 2.82 14.58 -10.94
N VAL A 185 2.68 14.10 -12.16
CA VAL A 185 3.48 14.53 -13.30
C VAL A 185 2.84 15.72 -14.00
N VAL A 186 1.51 15.74 -14.08
CA VAL A 186 0.72 16.77 -14.77
C VAL A 186 -0.42 17.23 -13.86
N GLY A 187 -0.73 18.53 -13.89
CA GLY A 187 -1.84 19.14 -13.18
C GLY A 187 -1.43 20.03 -12.01
N ARG A 188 -2.40 20.62 -11.32
CA ARG A 188 -2.20 21.67 -10.29
C ARG A 188 -1.16 21.40 -9.21
N GLY A 189 -0.90 20.13 -8.91
CA GLY A 189 0.13 19.76 -7.92
C GLY A 189 1.55 19.76 -8.48
N SER A 190 1.73 19.55 -9.80
CA SER A 190 3.01 19.62 -10.49
C SER A 190 3.44 21.05 -10.74
N ASP A 191 2.51 21.88 -11.21
CA ASP A 191 2.75 23.29 -11.49
C ASP A 191 3.13 24.07 -10.23
N LEU A 192 2.49 23.75 -9.11
CA LEU A 192 2.82 24.35 -7.82
C LEU A 192 4.21 23.95 -7.32
N TYR A 193 4.59 22.71 -7.48
CA TYR A 193 5.94 22.25 -7.11
C TYR A 193 7.01 22.90 -7.98
N GLN A 194 6.79 22.98 -9.29
CA GLN A 194 7.71 23.65 -10.20
C GLN A 194 7.84 25.14 -9.86
N LEU A 195 6.72 25.81 -9.61
CA LEU A 195 6.69 27.19 -9.18
C LEU A 195 7.47 27.42 -7.86
N CYS A 196 7.23 26.58 -6.86
CA CYS A 196 7.97 26.64 -5.60
C CYS A 196 9.49 26.43 -5.80
N LYS A 197 9.86 25.48 -6.66
CA LYS A 197 11.25 25.23 -7.00
C LYS A 197 11.89 26.40 -7.73
N ASP A 198 11.20 26.98 -8.70
CA ASP A 198 11.66 28.16 -9.44
C ASP A 198 11.85 29.37 -8.53
N ILE A 199 10.95 29.56 -7.55
CA ILE A 199 11.09 30.59 -6.49
C ILE A 199 12.31 30.28 -5.61
N ASP A 200 12.49 29.06 -5.15
CA ASP A 200 13.65 28.65 -4.34
C ASP A 200 14.97 28.86 -5.08
N ASP A 201 15.03 28.49 -6.35
CA ASP A 201 16.20 28.64 -7.19
C ASP A 201 16.51 30.13 -7.43
N THR A 202 15.47 30.97 -7.61
CA THR A 202 15.58 32.42 -7.73
C THR A 202 16.10 33.07 -6.44
N ILE A 203 15.61 32.62 -5.28
CA ILE A 203 16.08 33.07 -3.96
C ILE A 203 17.54 32.65 -3.75
N LYS A 204 17.90 31.40 -4.07
CA LYS A 204 19.28 30.89 -3.96
C LYS A 204 20.26 31.59 -4.90
N ALA A 205 19.82 31.94 -6.10
CA ALA A 205 20.59 32.72 -7.07
C ALA A 205 20.87 34.16 -6.64
N GLY A 206 20.29 34.63 -5.53
CA GLY A 206 20.54 35.96 -4.96
C GLY A 206 20.02 37.12 -5.81
N LEU A 207 19.04 36.89 -6.69
CA LEU A 207 18.44 37.90 -7.54
C LEU A 207 17.71 39.00 -6.76
N PHE A 208 17.46 38.79 -5.45
CA PHE A 208 16.89 39.80 -4.54
C PHE A 208 17.93 40.77 -3.93
N LYS A 209 19.10 40.94 -4.55
CA LYS A 209 20.17 41.82 -4.02
C LYS A 209 19.83 43.30 -3.97
N ASN A 210 18.73 43.76 -4.55
CA ASN A 210 18.44 45.19 -4.67
C ASN A 210 17.25 45.67 -3.82
N GLY A 211 16.80 44.92 -2.82
CA GLY A 211 15.83 45.43 -1.84
C GLY A 211 14.46 45.87 -2.37
N GLN A 212 14.20 45.73 -3.66
CA GLN A 212 12.87 45.90 -4.26
C GLN A 212 12.17 44.55 -4.16
N LEU A 213 11.30 44.44 -3.16
CA LEU A 213 10.28 43.40 -3.20
C LEU A 213 9.50 43.57 -4.53
N PRO A 214 9.32 42.50 -5.31
CA PRO A 214 8.37 42.59 -6.44
C PRO A 214 7.04 43.10 -5.88
N GLU A 215 6.42 44.02 -6.59
CA GLU A 215 5.07 44.48 -6.24
C GLU A 215 4.23 43.23 -5.99
N LEU A 216 3.67 43.11 -4.79
CA LEU A 216 2.78 42.00 -4.47
C LEU A 216 1.73 41.93 -5.54
N PRO A 217 1.53 40.78 -6.23
CA PRO A 217 0.49 40.66 -7.23
C PRO A 217 -0.82 41.12 -6.58
N GLU A 218 -1.62 41.91 -7.32
CA GLU A 218 -2.96 42.31 -6.88
C GLU A 218 -3.69 41.10 -6.31
N GLN A 219 -4.28 41.27 -5.15
CA GLN A 219 -5.05 40.21 -4.52
C GLN A 219 -6.11 39.72 -5.50
N TRP A 220 -5.94 38.49 -6.00
CA TRP A 220 -6.87 37.86 -6.94
C TRP A 220 -8.13 37.28 -6.26
N VAL A 221 -8.23 37.43 -4.94
CA VAL A 221 -9.35 37.03 -4.08
C VAL A 221 -9.71 38.20 -3.17
N GLU A 222 -11.01 38.47 -3.01
CA GLU A 222 -11.51 39.49 -2.09
C GLU A 222 -11.09 39.20 -0.65
N ASP A 223 -10.88 40.26 0.14
CA ASP A 223 -10.59 40.13 1.56
C ASP A 223 -11.70 39.34 2.26
N GLY A 224 -11.28 38.30 3.05
CA GLY A 224 -12.21 37.40 3.72
C GLY A 224 -12.66 36.21 2.89
N PHE A 225 -12.17 36.02 1.65
CA PHE A 225 -12.49 34.83 0.85
C PHE A 225 -12.07 33.51 1.57
N TRP A 226 -10.97 33.53 2.27
CA TRP A 226 -10.48 32.38 3.05
C TRP A 226 -11.04 32.31 4.47
N GLU A 227 -11.76 33.35 4.90
CA GLU A 227 -12.50 33.26 6.15
C GLU A 227 -13.65 32.29 5.93
N ILE A 228 -13.54 31.14 6.55
CA ILE A 228 -14.64 30.18 6.61
C ILE A 228 -15.78 30.90 7.33
N LYS A 229 -16.68 31.53 6.55
CA LYS A 229 -17.96 31.98 7.10
C LYS A 229 -18.56 30.76 7.76
N ARG A 230 -18.60 30.73 9.08
CA ARG A 230 -19.29 29.70 9.86
C ARG A 230 -20.75 29.72 9.43
N SER A 231 -21.02 29.11 8.27
CA SER A 231 -22.39 28.84 7.86
C SER A 231 -22.90 27.82 8.88
N ASN A 232 -23.85 28.29 9.69
CA ASN A 232 -24.67 27.51 10.62
C ASN A 232 -24.16 26.10 10.91
N ASN A 233 -23.19 25.98 11.78
CA ASN A 233 -22.68 24.69 12.30
C ASN A 233 -23.74 23.92 13.10
N ALA A 234 -24.97 24.41 13.24
CA ALA A 234 -26.02 23.76 14.00
C ALA A 234 -26.28 22.32 13.55
N ILE A 235 -26.23 22.05 12.24
CA ILE A 235 -26.40 20.69 11.71
C ILE A 235 -25.18 19.82 12.06
N ILE A 236 -23.98 20.37 11.98
CA ILE A 236 -22.75 19.66 12.30
C ILE A 236 -22.64 19.43 13.81
N GLU A 237 -22.99 20.42 14.61
CA GLU A 237 -23.02 20.31 16.08
C GLU A 237 -24.06 19.30 16.54
N GLU A 238 -25.25 19.30 15.94
CA GLU A 238 -26.28 18.32 16.22
C GLU A 238 -25.86 16.90 15.81
N ALA A 239 -25.24 16.74 14.62
CA ALA A 239 -24.70 15.46 14.19
C ALA A 239 -23.57 14.96 15.12
N TYR A 240 -22.72 15.88 15.60
CA TYR A 240 -21.65 15.54 16.56
C TYR A 240 -22.23 15.11 17.92
N LYS A 241 -23.29 15.78 18.37
CA LYS A 241 -24.00 15.43 19.60
C LYS A 241 -24.61 14.04 19.48
N GLN A 242 -25.37 13.78 18.41
CA GLN A 242 -25.98 12.46 18.15
C GLN A 242 -24.93 11.35 18.07
N PHE A 243 -23.80 11.60 17.42
CA PHE A 243 -22.69 10.66 17.35
C PHE A 243 -22.11 10.35 18.75
N ASN A 244 -21.90 11.36 19.57
CA ASN A 244 -21.41 11.17 20.94
C ASN A 244 -22.41 10.43 21.83
N ASP A 245 -23.71 10.68 21.66
CA ASP A 245 -24.75 9.97 22.40
C ASP A 245 -24.76 8.48 22.05
N VAL A 246 -24.66 8.14 20.75
CA VAL A 246 -24.55 6.75 20.29
C VAL A 246 -23.28 6.07 20.83
N LEU A 247 -22.13 6.77 20.81
CA LEU A 247 -20.88 6.26 21.38
C LEU A 247 -21.02 6.00 22.88
N HIS A 248 -21.73 6.86 23.60
CA HIS A 248 -21.98 6.69 25.04
C HIS A 248 -22.84 5.44 25.29
N GLU A 249 -23.91 5.26 24.54
CA GLU A 249 -24.77 4.06 24.63
C GLU A 249 -23.99 2.78 24.32
N CYS A 250 -23.16 2.78 23.27
CA CYS A 250 -22.29 1.65 22.93
C CYS A 250 -21.36 1.28 24.09
N ARG A 251 -20.77 2.28 24.76
CA ARG A 251 -19.91 2.05 25.94
C ARG A 251 -20.70 1.45 27.11
N LEU A 252 -21.90 1.94 27.36
CA LEU A 252 -22.77 1.39 28.42
C LEU A 252 -23.16 -0.06 28.13
N LEU A 253 -23.51 -0.38 26.88
CA LEU A 253 -23.85 -1.74 26.47
C LEU A 253 -22.65 -2.68 26.61
N ASN A 254 -21.46 -2.23 26.19
CA ASN A 254 -20.23 -3.00 26.32
C ASN A 254 -19.90 -3.29 27.81
N ASN A 255 -20.03 -2.31 28.67
CA ASN A 255 -19.84 -2.49 30.12
C ASN A 255 -20.87 -3.46 30.75
N ARG A 256 -22.12 -3.41 30.31
CA ARG A 256 -23.16 -4.37 30.76
C ARG A 256 -22.83 -5.78 30.27
N ALA A 257 -22.42 -5.93 29.00
CA ALA A 257 -22.00 -7.21 28.44
C ALA A 257 -20.80 -7.80 29.21
N ALA A 258 -19.78 -7.01 29.49
CA ALA A 258 -18.62 -7.43 30.28
C ALA A 258 -19.03 -7.86 31.71
N HIS A 259 -19.95 -7.15 32.33
CA HIS A 259 -20.45 -7.50 33.66
C HIS A 259 -21.21 -8.85 33.63
N ILE A 260 -22.09 -9.06 32.64
CA ILE A 260 -22.84 -10.33 32.50
C ILE A 260 -21.89 -11.50 32.26
N ILE A 261 -20.89 -11.30 31.38
CA ILE A 261 -19.83 -12.32 31.10
C ILE A 261 -19.13 -12.69 32.41
N SER A 262 -18.67 -11.70 33.18
CA SER A 262 -17.99 -11.93 34.46
C SER A 262 -18.88 -12.63 35.47
N GLN A 263 -20.20 -12.33 35.54
CA GLN A 263 -21.15 -13.04 36.41
C GLN A 263 -21.37 -14.49 35.99
N THR A 264 -21.48 -14.74 34.67
CA THR A 264 -21.62 -16.11 34.14
C THR A 264 -20.39 -16.95 34.38
N GLU A 265 -19.22 -16.39 34.21
CA GLU A 265 -17.92 -17.06 34.49
C GLU A 265 -17.82 -17.44 35.99
N ARG A 266 -18.18 -16.52 36.89
CA ARG A 266 -18.20 -16.79 38.32
C ARG A 266 -19.21 -17.90 38.70
N SER A 267 -20.39 -17.89 38.10
CA SER A 267 -21.39 -18.93 38.35
C SER A 267 -21.02 -20.29 37.81
N LEU A 268 -20.29 -20.34 36.68
CA LEU A 268 -19.74 -21.57 36.12
C LEU A 268 -18.58 -22.11 36.97
N SER A 269 -17.69 -21.24 37.46
CA SER A 269 -16.58 -21.65 38.33
C SER A 269 -17.06 -22.21 39.66
N LEU A 270 -18.19 -21.66 40.23
CA LEU A 270 -18.79 -22.20 41.44
C LEU A 270 -19.47 -23.55 41.22
N LYS A 271 -20.02 -23.82 40.03
CA LYS A 271 -20.64 -25.12 39.70
C LYS A 271 -19.60 -26.24 39.47
N ASN A 272 -18.39 -25.87 39.11
CA ASN A 272 -17.30 -26.82 38.81
C ASN A 272 -16.39 -27.13 40.00
N GLN A 273 -16.71 -26.64 41.20
CA GLN A 273 -15.97 -27.09 42.41
C GLN A 273 -16.35 -28.52 42.72
N PRO A 274 -15.37 -29.45 42.87
CA PRO A 274 -15.65 -30.85 43.26
C PRO A 274 -16.29 -30.82 44.65
N LYS A 275 -17.44 -31.49 44.79
CA LYS A 275 -18.07 -31.72 46.08
C LYS A 275 -17.08 -32.56 46.92
N GLN A 276 -16.46 -31.95 47.91
CA GLN A 276 -15.73 -32.70 48.94
C GLN A 276 -16.77 -33.54 49.71
N TYR A 277 -16.80 -34.83 49.44
CA TYR A 277 -17.49 -35.75 50.29
C TYR A 277 -16.61 -35.95 51.53
N ALA A 278 -17.10 -35.44 52.67
CA ALA A 278 -16.54 -35.78 53.97
C ALA A 278 -16.82 -37.26 54.24
N VAL A 279 -15.75 -38.03 54.50
CA VAL A 279 -15.76 -39.39 55.01
C VAL A 279 -15.82 -39.32 56.53
#